data_abc7a6756c5dd368188578f2c2e7edea
#
_entry.id   abc7a6756c5dd368188578f2c2e7edea
#
_cell.length_a   1.000
_cell.length_b   1.000
_cell.length_c   1.000
_cell.angle_alpha   90.00
_cell.angle_beta   90.00
_cell.angle_gamma   90.00
#
_symmetry.space_group_name_H-M   'P 1'
#
loop_
_entity.id
_entity.type
_entity.pdbx_description
1 polymer ?
#
loop_
_entity_poly.entity_id
_entity_poly.type
_entity_poly.pdbx_seq_one_letter_code
_entity_poly.pdbx_strand_id
1 'polypeptide(L)'
;MVRDKVIIIAEAGVNHNGSLEMALRLVEAAAKAGADYVKFQTFKAENLVTAQAAKAEYQQKNTGGDDNSQLAMLKALELSKEDFKTIERSCRDLGIGFLSTPFDFESIDFLGTIEQDFWKIPSGEITDYPYLCRIASFGQPVVMSTGMSTLDEVEAAVKVLTNCGLSLNDITLLHCTTMYPTPFEDVNLWAMETLAKLGVGAVGYSDHTPGIEVPIAAVALGARVIEKHFTLDRSLPGPDHKASLEPDELAAMVRSIRHIEAALGTPEKRPTRSELPNIEIARRSIVASRPIKEGEIFSPDNLTVKRPARGLSPMRWHDLLGLRADRPYAVDDPIQLPNTH
;
A
#
# COMPACT_ATOMS: atom_id res chain seq x y z
N MET A 1 3.20 -4.79 -17.91
CA MET A 1 2.51 -3.58 -17.43
C MET A 1 3.39 -2.99 -16.33
N VAL A 2 3.83 -1.74 -16.49
CA VAL A 2 4.43 -0.98 -15.39
C VAL A 2 3.27 -0.77 -14.41
N ARG A 3 3.38 -1.25 -13.17
CA ARG A 3 2.39 -0.97 -12.13
C ARG A 3 2.48 0.53 -11.81
N ASP A 4 1.34 1.21 -11.78
CA ASP A 4 1.32 2.59 -11.33
C ASP A 4 1.79 2.66 -9.87
N LYS A 5 2.40 3.76 -9.48
CA LYS A 5 2.90 4.02 -8.14
C LYS A 5 1.77 3.90 -7.11
N VAL A 6 2.03 3.27 -5.96
CA VAL A 6 1.09 3.23 -4.83
C VAL A 6 0.93 4.64 -4.28
N ILE A 7 -0.31 5.09 -4.15
CA ILE A 7 -0.64 6.38 -3.52
C ILE A 7 -0.52 6.22 -2.00
N ILE A 8 0.26 7.08 -1.37
CA ILE A 8 0.44 7.12 0.09
C ILE A 8 -0.19 8.40 0.63
N ILE A 9 -1.25 8.24 1.42
CA ILE A 9 -1.99 9.31 2.09
C ILE A 9 -1.55 9.34 3.55
N ALA A 10 -0.84 10.42 3.93
CA ALA A 10 -0.52 10.71 5.31
C ALA A 10 -1.73 11.39 5.96
N GLU A 11 -2.45 10.67 6.81
CA GLU A 11 -3.64 11.15 7.51
C GLU A 11 -3.26 11.98 8.74
N ALA A 12 -3.21 13.30 8.56
CA ALA A 12 -3.09 14.24 9.67
C ALA A 12 -4.38 14.27 10.54
N GLY A 13 -5.51 14.02 9.88
CA GLY A 13 -6.81 13.96 10.54
C GLY A 13 -7.09 15.22 11.36
N VAL A 14 -7.29 15.04 12.66
CA VAL A 14 -7.46 16.11 13.65
C VAL A 14 -6.23 16.29 14.56
N ASN A 15 -5.10 15.70 14.25
CA ASN A 15 -3.86 15.79 15.05
C ASN A 15 -3.23 17.20 15.06
N HIS A 16 -3.83 18.15 14.38
CA HIS A 16 -3.52 19.58 14.50
C HIS A 16 -4.13 20.24 15.76
N ASN A 17 -5.00 19.54 16.50
CA ASN A 17 -5.62 20.04 17.75
C ASN A 17 -6.24 21.44 17.63
N GLY A 18 -6.88 21.78 16.49
CA GLY A 18 -7.48 23.09 16.24
C GLY A 18 -6.48 24.21 15.94
N SER A 19 -5.19 23.90 15.74
CA SER A 19 -4.12 24.88 15.48
C SER A 19 -3.69 24.84 14.01
N LEU A 20 -3.82 25.98 13.31
CA LEU A 20 -3.29 26.15 11.96
C LEU A 20 -1.76 25.95 11.92
N GLU A 21 -1.03 26.47 12.92
CA GLU A 21 0.43 26.31 12.99
C GLU A 21 0.81 24.82 13.03
N MET A 22 0.12 24.04 13.86
CA MET A 22 0.35 22.59 13.94
C MET A 22 -0.03 21.88 12.64
N ALA A 23 -1.12 22.29 12.00
CA ALA A 23 -1.54 21.75 10.70
C ALA A 23 -0.45 21.98 9.63
N LEU A 24 0.12 23.18 9.56
CA LEU A 24 1.21 23.50 8.62
C LEU A 24 2.48 22.66 8.89
N ARG A 25 2.84 22.46 10.15
CA ARG A 25 3.96 21.57 10.53
C ARG A 25 3.70 20.10 10.15
N LEU A 26 2.44 19.65 10.21
CA LEU A 26 2.06 18.32 9.73
C LEU A 26 2.21 18.23 8.20
N VAL A 27 1.82 19.26 7.44
CA VAL A 27 2.07 19.30 5.98
C VAL A 27 3.58 19.17 5.68
N GLU A 28 4.42 19.97 6.34
CA GLU A 28 5.88 19.89 6.17
C GLU A 28 6.44 18.50 6.48
N ALA A 29 5.96 17.87 7.58
CA ALA A 29 6.40 16.54 7.98
C ALA A 29 5.99 15.47 6.96
N ALA A 30 4.76 15.52 6.43
CA ALA A 30 4.26 14.59 5.42
C ALA A 30 5.04 14.74 4.10
N ALA A 31 5.27 15.98 3.65
CA ALA A 31 6.06 16.26 2.45
C ALA A 31 7.51 15.75 2.59
N LYS A 32 8.16 16.02 3.73
CA LYS A 32 9.51 15.54 4.04
C LYS A 32 9.61 14.02 4.11
N ALA A 33 8.56 13.35 4.61
CA ALA A 33 8.48 11.89 4.63
C ALA A 33 8.32 11.28 3.23
N GLY A 34 7.93 12.07 2.22
CA GLY A 34 7.72 11.63 0.84
C GLY A 34 6.35 11.00 0.59
N ALA A 35 5.34 11.31 1.41
CA ALA A 35 3.96 10.97 1.14
C ALA A 35 3.47 11.66 -0.13
N ASP A 36 2.48 11.07 -0.80
CA ASP A 36 1.92 11.64 -2.03
C ASP A 36 0.85 12.70 -1.68
N TYR A 37 0.10 12.46 -0.60
CA TYR A 37 -0.94 13.35 -0.08
C TYR A 37 -0.84 13.49 1.43
N VAL A 38 -1.23 14.67 1.93
CA VAL A 38 -1.61 14.87 3.34
C VAL A 38 -3.11 15.09 3.41
N LYS A 39 -3.76 14.40 4.35
CA LYS A 39 -5.21 14.46 4.49
C LYS A 39 -5.62 14.99 5.85
N PHE A 40 -6.64 15.84 5.83
CA PHE A 40 -7.30 16.43 7.00
C PHE A 40 -8.77 15.99 7.09
N GLN A 41 -9.48 16.52 8.05
CA GLN A 41 -10.91 16.32 8.25
C GLN A 41 -11.60 17.68 8.31
N THR A 42 -12.67 17.86 7.53
CA THR A 42 -13.45 19.10 7.48
C THR A 42 -14.84 18.80 7.97
N PHE A 43 -15.25 19.49 9.00
CA PHE A 43 -16.60 19.35 9.59
C PHE A 43 -17.04 20.62 10.32
N LYS A 44 -18.36 20.72 10.50
CA LYS A 44 -19.00 21.55 11.50
C LYS A 44 -19.55 20.63 12.59
N ALA A 45 -19.07 20.79 13.82
CA ALA A 45 -19.41 19.88 14.91
C ALA A 45 -20.91 19.76 15.14
N GLU A 46 -21.65 20.88 15.01
CA GLU A 46 -23.11 20.91 15.13
C GLU A 46 -23.83 20.16 14.01
N ASN A 47 -23.22 20.06 12.82
CA ASN A 47 -23.79 19.32 11.69
C ASN A 47 -23.45 17.83 11.72
N LEU A 48 -22.36 17.47 12.41
CA LEU A 48 -21.85 16.10 12.45
C LEU A 48 -22.48 15.26 13.56
N VAL A 49 -22.67 15.84 14.75
CA VAL A 49 -23.18 15.08 15.92
C VAL A 49 -24.30 15.81 16.63
N THR A 50 -25.20 15.02 17.24
CA THR A 50 -26.24 15.57 18.11
C THR A 50 -25.63 16.10 19.42
N ALA A 51 -26.32 17.02 20.09
CA ALA A 51 -25.86 17.58 21.37
C ALA A 51 -25.65 16.53 22.49
N GLN A 52 -26.27 15.35 22.37
CA GLN A 52 -26.20 14.27 23.35
C GLN A 52 -25.19 13.20 22.96
N ALA A 53 -24.49 13.33 21.82
CA ALA A 53 -23.51 12.33 21.37
C ALA A 53 -22.36 12.19 22.35
N ALA A 54 -22.10 10.95 22.76
CA ALA A 54 -20.97 10.60 23.63
C ALA A 54 -19.72 10.29 22.80
N LYS A 55 -18.56 10.57 23.37
CA LYS A 55 -17.27 10.13 22.81
C LYS A 55 -17.22 8.61 22.70
N ALA A 56 -16.58 8.09 21.66
CA ALA A 56 -16.23 6.67 21.60
C ALA A 56 -15.25 6.32 22.75
N GLU A 57 -15.22 5.05 23.14
CA GLU A 57 -14.41 4.62 24.30
C GLU A 57 -12.93 5.00 24.15
N TYR A 58 -12.35 4.80 22.95
CA TYR A 58 -10.96 5.19 22.70
C TYR A 58 -10.75 6.70 22.76
N GLN A 59 -11.72 7.50 22.27
CA GLN A 59 -11.66 8.98 22.35
C GLN A 59 -11.67 9.45 23.79
N GLN A 60 -12.54 8.87 24.63
CA GLN A 60 -12.61 9.19 26.06
C GLN A 60 -11.29 8.86 26.75
N LYS A 61 -10.70 7.68 26.49
CA LYS A 61 -9.40 7.27 27.04
C LYS A 61 -8.25 8.17 26.57
N ASN A 62 -8.28 8.65 25.34
CA ASN A 62 -7.20 9.42 24.73
C ASN A 62 -7.26 10.91 25.06
N THR A 63 -8.46 11.50 25.14
CA THR A 63 -8.65 12.92 25.47
C THR A 63 -8.67 13.22 26.95
N GLY A 64 -8.97 12.22 27.81
CA GLY A 64 -9.07 12.38 29.26
C GLY A 64 -10.22 13.29 29.68
N GLY A 65 -10.31 13.57 31.00
CA GLY A 65 -11.31 14.47 31.58
C GLY A 65 -12.68 13.84 31.79
N ASP A 66 -13.53 14.52 32.56
CA ASP A 66 -14.89 14.07 32.93
C ASP A 66 -15.94 14.40 31.86
N ASP A 67 -15.60 15.29 30.90
CA ASP A 67 -16.51 15.68 29.81
C ASP A 67 -16.54 14.61 28.72
N ASN A 68 -17.67 13.89 28.63
CA ASN A 68 -17.93 12.86 27.62
C ASN A 68 -18.63 13.42 26.37
N SER A 69 -18.72 14.74 26.21
CA SER A 69 -19.37 15.35 25.04
C SER A 69 -18.51 15.23 23.80
N GLN A 70 -18.97 14.49 22.79
CA GLN A 70 -18.34 14.44 21.49
C GLN A 70 -18.43 15.79 20.78
N LEU A 71 -19.55 16.51 20.91
CA LEU A 71 -19.73 17.84 20.33
C LEU A 71 -18.69 18.84 20.85
N ALA A 72 -18.43 18.88 22.16
CA ALA A 72 -17.43 19.78 22.75
C ALA A 72 -16.00 19.44 22.25
N MET A 73 -15.68 18.14 22.14
CA MET A 73 -14.40 17.69 21.59
C MET A 73 -14.23 18.13 20.13
N LEU A 74 -15.23 17.89 19.28
CA LEU A 74 -15.17 18.24 17.86
C LEU A 74 -15.05 19.76 17.67
N LYS A 75 -15.81 20.59 18.43
CA LYS A 75 -15.69 22.05 18.36
C LYS A 75 -14.27 22.55 18.65
N ALA A 76 -13.56 21.94 19.57
CA ALA A 76 -12.18 22.30 19.86
C ALA A 76 -11.20 21.92 18.74
N LEU A 77 -11.59 21.02 17.83
CA LEU A 77 -10.79 20.52 16.73
C LEU A 77 -11.12 21.16 15.37
N GLU A 78 -12.17 22.01 15.30
CA GLU A 78 -12.53 22.69 14.06
C GLU A 78 -11.43 23.66 13.59
N LEU A 79 -11.16 23.65 12.29
CA LEU A 79 -10.41 24.69 11.60
C LEU A 79 -11.37 25.53 10.74
N SER A 80 -11.02 26.80 10.53
CA SER A 80 -11.80 27.68 9.67
C SER A 80 -11.60 27.37 8.18
N LYS A 81 -12.54 27.81 7.34
CA LYS A 81 -12.42 27.70 5.87
C LYS A 81 -11.16 28.41 5.34
N GLU A 82 -10.74 29.49 5.97
CA GLU A 82 -9.52 30.23 5.60
C GLU A 82 -8.25 29.47 6.01
N ASP A 83 -8.29 28.73 7.15
CA ASP A 83 -7.19 27.86 7.53
C ASP A 83 -6.99 26.74 6.49
N PHE A 84 -8.06 26.10 6.03
CA PHE A 84 -7.98 25.07 4.98
C PHE A 84 -7.41 25.60 3.67
N LYS A 85 -7.78 26.81 3.23
CA LYS A 85 -7.16 27.45 2.06
C LYS A 85 -5.67 27.72 2.25
N THR A 86 -5.26 28.05 3.48
CA THR A 86 -3.86 28.27 3.82
C THR A 86 -3.09 26.95 3.81
N ILE A 87 -3.68 25.87 4.35
CA ILE A 87 -3.12 24.52 4.35
C ILE A 87 -2.97 24.03 2.90
N GLU A 88 -3.99 24.15 2.06
CA GLU A 88 -3.95 23.76 0.66
C GLU A 88 -2.83 24.49 -0.11
N ARG A 89 -2.68 25.81 0.11
CA ARG A 89 -1.60 26.58 -0.49
C ARG A 89 -0.22 26.08 -0.04
N SER A 90 -0.07 25.78 1.26
CA SER A 90 1.18 25.21 1.79
C SER A 90 1.47 23.84 1.18
N CYS A 91 0.48 22.99 0.96
CA CYS A 91 0.65 21.71 0.28
C CYS A 91 1.17 21.91 -1.15
N ARG A 92 0.59 22.84 -1.90
CA ARG A 92 1.00 23.19 -3.26
C ARG A 92 2.44 23.71 -3.30
N ASP A 93 2.80 24.59 -2.38
CA ASP A 93 4.15 25.17 -2.29
C ASP A 93 5.23 24.11 -1.97
N LEU A 94 4.85 23.07 -1.22
CA LEU A 94 5.72 21.95 -0.85
C LEU A 94 5.66 20.76 -1.84
N GLY A 95 4.79 20.82 -2.84
CA GLY A 95 4.65 19.78 -3.86
C GLY A 95 4.04 18.48 -3.33
N ILE A 96 3.20 18.53 -2.30
CA ILE A 96 2.40 17.42 -1.79
C ILE A 96 0.92 17.67 -2.08
N GLY A 97 0.17 16.62 -2.44
CA GLY A 97 -1.27 16.75 -2.68
C GLY A 97 -2.04 17.05 -1.39
N PHE A 98 -3.03 17.94 -1.49
CA PHE A 98 -3.97 18.24 -0.40
C PHE A 98 -5.21 17.37 -0.53
N LEU A 99 -5.67 16.81 0.59
CA LEU A 99 -6.97 16.13 0.70
C LEU A 99 -7.65 16.53 2.01
N SER A 100 -8.97 16.53 2.01
CA SER A 100 -9.73 16.56 3.24
C SER A 100 -11.00 15.72 3.13
N THR A 101 -11.31 14.97 4.20
CA THR A 101 -12.54 14.21 4.32
C THR A 101 -13.64 15.14 4.82
N PRO A 102 -14.72 15.41 4.06
CA PRO A 102 -15.89 16.11 4.59
C PRO A 102 -16.73 15.17 5.45
N PHE A 103 -17.36 15.70 6.49
CA PHE A 103 -18.29 14.94 7.34
C PHE A 103 -19.71 15.56 7.39
N ASP A 104 -19.96 16.61 6.63
CA ASP A 104 -21.28 17.25 6.50
C ASP A 104 -21.40 17.95 5.15
N PHE A 105 -22.63 18.32 4.76
CA PHE A 105 -22.91 18.92 3.45
C PHE A 105 -22.27 20.31 3.26
N GLU A 106 -22.18 21.13 4.32
CA GLU A 106 -21.49 22.43 4.23
C GLU A 106 -20.00 22.24 3.96
N SER A 107 -19.41 21.21 4.55
CA SER A 107 -18.00 20.82 4.33
C SER A 107 -17.79 20.27 2.93
N ILE A 108 -18.71 19.45 2.39
CA ILE A 108 -18.67 19.01 0.99
C ILE A 108 -18.70 20.21 0.04
N ASP A 109 -19.66 21.14 0.23
CA ASP A 109 -19.82 22.31 -0.62
C ASP A 109 -18.59 23.22 -0.57
N PHE A 110 -17.98 23.38 0.60
CA PHE A 110 -16.75 24.13 0.78
C PHE A 110 -15.56 23.46 0.08
N LEU A 111 -15.34 22.16 0.31
CA LEU A 111 -14.24 21.42 -0.31
C LEU A 111 -14.39 21.33 -1.83
N GLY A 112 -15.61 21.38 -2.35
CA GLY A 112 -15.88 21.51 -3.78
C GLY A 112 -15.35 22.80 -4.41
N THR A 113 -14.96 23.81 -3.60
CA THR A 113 -14.31 25.06 -4.05
C THR A 113 -12.78 25.02 -3.95
N ILE A 114 -12.22 23.92 -3.42
CA ILE A 114 -10.78 23.71 -3.26
C ILE A 114 -10.33 22.63 -4.25
N GLU A 115 -9.16 22.80 -4.84
CA GLU A 115 -8.59 21.81 -5.75
C GLU A 115 -8.13 20.58 -4.96
N GLN A 116 -8.70 19.41 -5.31
CA GLN A 116 -8.27 18.08 -4.84
C GLN A 116 -8.47 17.05 -5.95
N ASP A 117 -7.58 16.07 -6.03
CA ASP A 117 -7.57 15.12 -7.14
C ASP A 117 -8.70 14.08 -7.06
N PHE A 118 -9.18 13.78 -5.87
CA PHE A 118 -10.27 12.83 -5.61
C PHE A 118 -10.94 13.12 -4.25
N TRP A 119 -12.14 12.59 -4.09
CA TRP A 119 -12.88 12.68 -2.84
C TRP A 119 -12.54 11.50 -1.92
N LYS A 120 -12.38 11.79 -0.63
CA LYS A 120 -12.28 10.74 0.41
C LYS A 120 -13.62 10.59 1.12
N ILE A 121 -14.15 9.37 1.10
CA ILE A 121 -15.37 8.97 1.82
C ILE A 121 -14.94 8.13 3.02
N PRO A 122 -15.23 8.55 4.26
CA PRO A 122 -14.85 7.80 5.45
C PRO A 122 -15.80 6.64 5.70
N SER A 123 -15.41 5.66 6.52
CA SER A 123 -16.22 4.48 6.82
C SER A 123 -17.59 4.79 7.44
N GLY A 124 -17.68 5.88 8.19
CA GLY A 124 -18.94 6.29 8.82
C GLY A 124 -20.04 6.69 7.84
N GLU A 125 -19.64 7.15 6.66
CA GLU A 125 -20.57 7.70 5.67
C GLU A 125 -20.94 6.70 4.57
N ILE A 126 -20.47 5.46 4.65
CA ILE A 126 -20.70 4.45 3.58
C ILE A 126 -22.19 4.11 3.41
N THR A 127 -23.01 4.27 4.44
CA THR A 127 -24.45 4.02 4.43
C THR A 127 -25.29 5.30 4.26
N ASP A 128 -24.65 6.47 4.14
CA ASP A 128 -25.33 7.76 3.94
C ASP A 128 -25.60 7.98 2.45
N TYR A 129 -26.78 7.55 1.99
CA TYR A 129 -27.20 7.70 0.60
C TYR A 129 -27.15 9.14 0.07
N PRO A 130 -27.71 10.17 0.76
CA PRO A 130 -27.64 11.55 0.31
C PRO A 130 -26.19 12.06 0.18
N TYR A 131 -25.34 11.73 1.14
CA TYR A 131 -23.92 12.08 1.14
C TYR A 131 -23.20 11.48 -0.07
N LEU A 132 -23.36 10.17 -0.31
CA LEU A 132 -22.75 9.49 -1.44
C LEU A 132 -23.15 10.10 -2.78
N CYS A 133 -24.46 10.41 -2.96
CA CYS A 133 -24.93 11.09 -4.18
C CYS A 133 -24.35 12.50 -4.33
N ARG A 134 -24.21 13.26 -3.22
CA ARG A 134 -23.61 14.59 -3.26
C ARG A 134 -22.16 14.53 -3.68
N ILE A 135 -21.35 13.62 -3.12
CA ILE A 135 -19.96 13.40 -3.54
C ILE A 135 -19.90 12.99 -5.02
N ALA A 136 -20.70 12.03 -5.44
CA ALA A 136 -20.70 11.56 -6.83
C ALA A 136 -21.06 12.66 -7.84
N SER A 137 -21.89 13.66 -7.43
CA SER A 137 -22.31 14.76 -8.30
C SER A 137 -21.17 15.66 -8.78
N PHE A 138 -20.00 15.62 -8.14
CA PHE A 138 -18.79 16.32 -8.62
C PHE A 138 -18.11 15.63 -9.81
N GLY A 139 -18.43 14.37 -10.10
CA GLY A 139 -17.86 13.63 -11.23
C GLY A 139 -16.35 13.34 -11.11
N GLN A 140 -15.78 13.48 -9.93
CA GLN A 140 -14.38 13.20 -9.63
C GLN A 140 -14.22 11.79 -9.06
N PRO A 141 -13.03 11.15 -9.19
CA PRO A 141 -12.75 9.86 -8.55
C PRO A 141 -12.97 9.90 -7.03
N VAL A 142 -13.30 8.75 -6.45
CA VAL A 142 -13.51 8.61 -5.01
C VAL A 142 -12.62 7.51 -4.43
N VAL A 143 -12.16 7.72 -3.20
CA VAL A 143 -11.50 6.74 -2.34
C VAL A 143 -12.38 6.52 -1.12
N MET A 144 -13.04 5.36 -1.03
CA MET A 144 -14.03 5.05 0.01
C MET A 144 -13.50 3.98 0.97
N SER A 145 -13.48 4.29 2.26
CA SER A 145 -13.16 3.34 3.33
C SER A 145 -14.35 2.46 3.68
N THR A 146 -14.09 1.18 4.00
CA THR A 146 -15.13 0.15 4.18
C THR A 146 -15.16 -0.43 5.61
N GLY A 147 -14.62 0.28 6.60
CA GLY A 147 -14.65 -0.15 8.00
C GLY A 147 -16.08 -0.27 8.54
N MET A 148 -16.30 -1.20 9.48
CA MET A 148 -17.60 -1.51 10.09
C MET A 148 -18.66 -2.03 9.10
N SER A 149 -18.32 -2.27 7.83
CA SER A 149 -19.30 -2.61 6.80
C SER A 149 -19.23 -4.08 6.44
N THR A 150 -20.38 -4.66 6.16
CA THR A 150 -20.52 -5.94 5.46
C THR A 150 -20.25 -5.76 3.96
N LEU A 151 -20.00 -6.86 3.25
CA LEU A 151 -19.83 -6.80 1.79
C LEU A 151 -21.07 -6.27 1.09
N ASP A 152 -22.27 -6.64 1.53
CA ASP A 152 -23.55 -6.18 0.95
C ASP A 152 -23.71 -4.64 1.10
N GLU A 153 -23.28 -4.07 2.22
CA GLU A 153 -23.29 -2.60 2.42
C GLU A 153 -22.29 -1.90 1.50
N VAL A 154 -21.09 -2.48 1.32
CA VAL A 154 -20.09 -1.96 0.37
C VAL A 154 -20.63 -2.01 -1.06
N GLU A 155 -21.23 -3.14 -1.49
CA GLU A 155 -21.86 -3.25 -2.81
C GLU A 155 -22.98 -2.24 -3.00
N ALA A 156 -23.82 -2.04 -1.98
CA ALA A 156 -24.87 -1.03 -2.02
C ALA A 156 -24.31 0.39 -2.20
N ALA A 157 -23.25 0.75 -1.47
CA ALA A 157 -22.59 2.04 -1.60
C ALA A 157 -21.99 2.26 -2.99
N VAL A 158 -21.27 1.25 -3.53
CA VAL A 158 -20.73 1.27 -4.90
C VAL A 158 -21.84 1.47 -5.92
N LYS A 159 -23.00 0.78 -5.74
CA LYS A 159 -24.16 0.94 -6.60
C LYS A 159 -24.76 2.35 -6.52
N VAL A 160 -24.80 2.95 -5.34
CA VAL A 160 -25.24 4.36 -5.19
C VAL A 160 -24.32 5.29 -5.97
N LEU A 161 -23.01 5.19 -5.77
CA LEU A 161 -22.00 6.01 -6.46
C LEU A 161 -22.13 5.89 -7.98
N THR A 162 -22.27 4.66 -8.49
CA THR A 162 -22.42 4.42 -9.94
C THR A 162 -23.76 4.91 -10.48
N ASN A 163 -24.86 4.74 -9.76
CA ASN A 163 -26.16 5.28 -10.15
C ASN A 163 -26.19 6.82 -10.15
N CYS A 164 -25.37 7.47 -9.32
CA CYS A 164 -25.19 8.91 -9.27
C CYS A 164 -24.13 9.43 -10.28
N GLY A 165 -23.62 8.58 -11.17
CA GLY A 165 -22.85 8.97 -12.37
C GLY A 165 -21.37 8.63 -12.38
N LEU A 166 -20.81 8.02 -11.32
CA LEU A 166 -19.41 7.57 -11.34
C LEU A 166 -19.24 6.26 -12.10
N SER A 167 -18.10 6.09 -12.75
CA SER A 167 -17.67 4.80 -13.30
C SER A 167 -17.07 3.93 -12.19
N LEU A 168 -17.16 2.59 -12.32
CA LEU A 168 -16.47 1.68 -11.42
C LEU A 168 -14.95 1.94 -11.38
N ASN A 169 -14.37 2.39 -12.48
CA ASN A 169 -12.94 2.72 -12.57
C ASN A 169 -12.57 3.95 -11.74
N ASP A 170 -13.52 4.82 -11.43
CA ASP A 170 -13.31 6.02 -10.61
C ASP A 170 -13.45 5.74 -9.11
N ILE A 171 -13.78 4.49 -8.72
CA ILE A 171 -13.98 4.09 -7.33
C ILE A 171 -12.77 3.27 -6.87
N THR A 172 -12.15 3.71 -5.78
CA THR A 172 -11.15 2.94 -5.02
C THR A 172 -11.72 2.59 -3.66
N LEU A 173 -11.66 1.31 -3.27
CA LEU A 173 -12.09 0.84 -1.96
C LEU A 173 -10.89 0.62 -1.04
N LEU A 174 -10.96 1.16 0.18
CA LEU A 174 -9.97 0.88 1.21
C LEU A 174 -10.55 -0.09 2.23
N HIS A 175 -9.95 -1.27 2.36
CA HIS A 175 -10.18 -2.10 3.52
C HIS A 175 -9.62 -1.40 4.76
N CYS A 176 -10.33 -1.42 5.88
CA CYS A 176 -9.86 -0.89 7.16
C CYS A 176 -10.67 -1.43 8.35
N THR A 177 -10.11 -1.28 9.54
CA THR A 177 -10.76 -1.58 10.83
C THR A 177 -10.84 -0.29 11.64
N THR A 178 -12.01 -0.01 12.25
CA THR A 178 -12.28 1.26 12.95
C THR A 178 -12.00 1.17 14.47
N MET A 179 -10.95 0.46 14.86
CA MET A 179 -10.41 0.46 16.21
C MET A 179 -9.06 1.19 16.20
N TYR A 180 -8.81 2.07 17.18
CA TYR A 180 -7.63 2.95 17.26
C TYR A 180 -6.88 2.78 18.59
N PRO A 181 -5.74 2.04 18.64
CA PRO A 181 -5.16 1.24 17.55
C PRO A 181 -5.91 -0.06 17.30
N THR A 182 -5.79 -0.59 16.07
CA THR A 182 -6.34 -1.90 15.68
C THR A 182 -5.45 -3.04 16.17
N PRO A 183 -5.98 -4.08 16.85
CA PRO A 183 -5.26 -5.31 17.11
C PRO A 183 -4.89 -6.03 15.80
N PHE A 184 -3.71 -6.65 15.74
CA PHE A 184 -3.24 -7.31 14.49
C PHE A 184 -4.16 -8.46 14.05
N GLU A 185 -4.77 -9.19 14.97
CA GLU A 185 -5.72 -10.27 14.72
C GLU A 185 -7.01 -9.82 14.04
N ASP A 186 -7.38 -8.54 14.16
CA ASP A 186 -8.60 -7.97 13.59
C ASP A 186 -8.39 -7.31 12.22
N VAL A 187 -7.14 -7.27 11.72
CA VAL A 187 -6.79 -6.59 10.46
C VAL A 187 -7.41 -7.25 9.24
N ASN A 188 -7.34 -8.56 9.11
CA ASN A 188 -7.91 -9.36 8.02
C ASN A 188 -7.57 -8.85 6.59
N LEU A 189 -6.28 -8.70 6.26
CA LEU A 189 -5.84 -8.18 4.95
C LEU A 189 -6.41 -8.94 3.74
N TRP A 190 -6.77 -10.23 3.89
CA TRP A 190 -7.38 -11.00 2.81
C TRP A 190 -8.74 -10.45 2.34
N ALA A 191 -9.42 -9.63 3.15
CA ALA A 191 -10.66 -8.96 2.73
C ALA A 191 -10.46 -8.05 1.52
N MET A 192 -9.24 -7.55 1.28
CA MET A 192 -8.91 -6.76 0.08
C MET A 192 -9.16 -7.56 -1.20
N GLU A 193 -8.87 -8.87 -1.21
CA GLU A 193 -9.14 -9.74 -2.37
C GLU A 193 -10.65 -9.82 -2.66
N THR A 194 -11.48 -9.86 -1.63
CA THR A 194 -12.95 -9.86 -1.77
C THR A 194 -13.44 -8.53 -2.33
N LEU A 195 -12.93 -7.40 -1.84
CA LEU A 195 -13.27 -6.08 -2.37
C LEU A 195 -12.85 -5.92 -3.84
N ALA A 196 -11.71 -6.47 -4.24
CA ALA A 196 -11.25 -6.42 -5.62
C ALA A 196 -12.18 -7.14 -6.61
N LYS A 197 -12.94 -8.16 -6.15
CA LYS A 197 -13.93 -8.89 -6.98
C LYS A 197 -15.14 -8.04 -7.35
N LEU A 198 -15.36 -6.90 -6.70
CA LEU A 198 -16.43 -5.96 -7.06
C LEU A 198 -16.17 -5.21 -8.38
N GLY A 199 -14.98 -5.35 -8.96
CA GLY A 199 -14.64 -4.76 -10.26
C GLY A 199 -14.42 -3.25 -10.24
N VAL A 200 -14.16 -2.66 -9.07
CA VAL A 200 -13.79 -1.25 -8.90
C VAL A 200 -12.39 -0.96 -9.45
N GLY A 201 -12.07 0.31 -9.67
CA GLY A 201 -10.80 0.74 -10.28
C GLY A 201 -9.57 0.30 -9.49
N ALA A 202 -9.63 0.34 -8.17
CA ALA A 202 -8.55 -0.11 -7.31
C ALA A 202 -9.03 -0.54 -5.91
N VAL A 203 -8.16 -1.27 -5.21
CA VAL A 203 -8.31 -1.56 -3.78
C VAL A 203 -7.06 -1.12 -3.04
N GLY A 204 -7.22 -0.64 -1.83
CA GLY A 204 -6.17 -0.22 -0.93
C GLY A 204 -6.47 -0.57 0.51
N TYR A 205 -5.68 0.01 1.41
CA TYR A 205 -5.80 -0.24 2.84
C TYR A 205 -5.65 1.06 3.64
N SER A 206 -6.59 1.32 4.54
CA SER A 206 -6.50 2.39 5.54
C SER A 206 -6.14 1.76 6.88
N ASP A 207 -4.98 2.11 7.42
CA ASP A 207 -4.35 1.40 8.53
C ASP A 207 -4.44 2.15 9.85
N HIS A 208 -4.90 1.44 10.89
CA HIS A 208 -4.97 1.93 12.25
C HIS A 208 -4.17 1.04 13.25
N THR A 209 -3.34 0.10 12.73
CA THR A 209 -2.46 -0.71 13.56
C THR A 209 -1.26 0.08 14.09
N PRO A 210 -0.60 -0.34 15.18
CA PRO A 210 0.73 0.16 15.53
C PRO A 210 1.77 -0.23 14.44
N GLY A 211 2.81 0.60 14.27
CA GLY A 211 3.93 0.28 13.37
C GLY A 211 3.62 0.43 11.88
N ILE A 212 4.46 -0.17 11.05
CA ILE A 212 4.47 0.01 9.58
C ILE A 212 4.34 -1.30 8.80
N GLU A 213 4.28 -2.44 9.49
CA GLU A 213 4.34 -3.78 8.90
C GLU A 213 3.11 -4.08 8.05
N VAL A 214 1.93 -3.73 8.57
CA VAL A 214 0.64 -4.04 7.93
C VAL A 214 0.46 -3.29 6.60
N PRO A 215 0.68 -1.95 6.51
CA PRO A 215 0.57 -1.24 5.24
C PRO A 215 1.59 -1.74 4.19
N ILE A 216 2.80 -2.14 4.61
CA ILE A 216 3.80 -2.74 3.71
C ILE A 216 3.30 -4.08 3.17
N ALA A 217 2.73 -4.93 4.04
CA ALA A 217 2.13 -6.20 3.64
C ALA A 217 0.92 -6.00 2.71
N ALA A 218 0.08 -5.00 2.96
CA ALA A 218 -1.05 -4.67 2.10
C ALA A 218 -0.60 -4.33 0.67
N VAL A 219 0.49 -3.58 0.51
CA VAL A 219 1.08 -3.29 -0.81
C VAL A 219 1.55 -4.56 -1.50
N ALA A 220 2.20 -5.48 -0.79
CA ALA A 220 2.62 -6.77 -1.34
C ALA A 220 1.41 -7.61 -1.80
N LEU A 221 0.27 -7.50 -1.12
CA LEU A 221 -1.01 -8.13 -1.49
C LEU A 221 -1.79 -7.38 -2.58
N GLY A 222 -1.28 -6.23 -3.07
CA GLY A 222 -1.86 -5.54 -4.22
C GLY A 222 -2.55 -4.22 -3.91
N ALA A 223 -2.46 -3.71 -2.69
CA ALA A 223 -2.99 -2.37 -2.37
C ALA A 223 -2.39 -1.30 -3.29
N ARG A 224 -3.26 -0.42 -3.81
CA ARG A 224 -2.91 0.70 -4.69
C ARG A 224 -2.93 2.04 -3.98
N VAL A 225 -3.60 2.10 -2.85
CA VAL A 225 -3.67 3.26 -1.96
C VAL A 225 -3.42 2.78 -0.54
N ILE A 226 -2.55 3.47 0.16
CA ILE A 226 -2.30 3.30 1.60
C ILE A 226 -2.64 4.61 2.29
N GLU A 227 -3.47 4.53 3.32
CA GLU A 227 -3.77 5.64 4.22
C GLU A 227 -3.29 5.27 5.63
N LYS A 228 -2.61 6.19 6.31
CA LYS A 228 -2.09 5.96 7.67
C LYS A 228 -2.08 7.25 8.46
N HIS A 229 -2.63 7.21 9.68
CA HIS A 229 -2.54 8.33 10.61
C HIS A 229 -1.10 8.64 10.99
N PHE A 230 -0.78 9.93 11.05
CA PHE A 230 0.50 10.40 11.56
C PHE A 230 0.34 11.65 12.43
N THR A 231 1.31 11.90 13.27
CA THR A 231 1.36 13.03 14.21
C THR A 231 2.78 13.58 14.30
N LEU A 232 2.92 14.75 14.88
CA LEU A 232 4.26 15.29 15.21
C LEU A 232 4.85 14.64 16.45
N ASP A 233 4.00 14.22 17.41
CA ASP A 233 4.38 13.59 18.66
C ASP A 233 3.19 12.80 19.22
N ARG A 234 3.39 11.53 19.48
CA ARG A 234 2.37 10.57 19.98
C ARG A 234 1.89 10.87 21.40
N SER A 235 2.69 11.63 22.16
CA SER A 235 2.37 12.01 23.54
C SER A 235 1.42 13.21 23.65
N LEU A 236 1.13 13.89 22.53
CA LEU A 236 0.21 15.01 22.49
C LEU A 236 -1.21 14.59 22.89
N PRO A 237 -1.98 15.48 23.56
CA PRO A 237 -3.38 15.23 23.85
C PRO A 237 -4.22 15.28 22.58
N GLY A 238 -5.13 14.32 22.40
CA GLY A 238 -6.03 14.28 21.25
C GLY A 238 -6.53 12.86 20.99
N PRO A 239 -7.56 12.70 20.15
CA PRO A 239 -8.18 11.39 19.96
C PRO A 239 -7.28 10.39 19.22
N ASP A 240 -6.48 10.84 18.22
CA ASP A 240 -5.84 9.97 17.25
C ASP A 240 -4.30 9.86 17.38
N HIS A 241 -3.65 10.73 18.19
CA HIS A 241 -2.19 10.76 18.31
C HIS A 241 -1.60 9.40 18.68
N LYS A 242 -2.22 8.65 19.59
CA LYS A 242 -1.70 7.36 20.09
C LYS A 242 -1.68 6.26 19.03
N ALA A 243 -2.56 6.31 18.04
CA ALA A 243 -2.63 5.36 16.95
C ALA A 243 -1.84 5.82 15.70
N SER A 244 -1.17 6.97 15.80
CA SER A 244 -0.50 7.63 14.68
C SER A 244 0.99 7.30 14.62
N LEU A 245 1.57 7.31 13.42
CA LEU A 245 3.02 7.27 13.23
C LEU A 245 3.64 8.62 13.57
N GLU A 246 4.87 8.61 14.05
CA GLU A 246 5.72 9.80 14.12
C GLU A 246 6.44 10.04 12.78
N PRO A 247 7.01 11.25 12.54
CA PRO A 247 7.54 11.61 11.21
C PRO A 247 8.59 10.64 10.67
N ASP A 248 9.49 10.14 11.51
CA ASP A 248 10.54 9.20 11.09
C ASP A 248 9.95 7.81 10.74
N GLU A 249 8.91 7.39 11.44
CA GLU A 249 8.19 6.14 11.14
C GLU A 249 7.40 6.27 9.84
N LEU A 250 6.75 7.42 9.59
CA LEU A 250 6.08 7.70 8.33
C LEU A 250 7.08 7.65 7.16
N ALA A 251 8.23 8.29 7.31
CA ALA A 251 9.30 8.26 6.31
C ALA A 251 9.84 6.83 6.08
N ALA A 252 9.95 6.03 7.14
CA ALA A 252 10.36 4.63 7.05
C ALA A 252 9.30 3.78 6.31
N MET A 253 8.01 3.98 6.57
CA MET A 253 6.91 3.33 5.87
C MET A 253 6.93 3.67 4.38
N VAL A 254 6.99 4.95 4.03
CA VAL A 254 7.05 5.42 2.64
C VAL A 254 8.22 4.75 1.91
N ARG A 255 9.43 4.83 2.47
CA ARG A 255 10.62 4.21 1.88
C ARG A 255 10.46 2.70 1.69
N SER A 256 9.92 2.01 2.69
CA SER A 256 9.68 0.56 2.62
C SER A 256 8.68 0.20 1.54
N ILE A 257 7.58 0.95 1.41
CA ILE A 257 6.60 0.77 0.33
C ILE A 257 7.26 0.94 -1.04
N ARG A 258 8.09 1.98 -1.24
CA ARG A 258 8.80 2.20 -2.51
C ARG A 258 9.76 1.05 -2.84
N HIS A 259 10.42 0.46 -1.82
CA HIS A 259 11.25 -0.75 -2.01
C HIS A 259 10.40 -1.95 -2.42
N ILE A 260 9.22 -2.17 -1.81
CA ILE A 260 8.32 -3.27 -2.18
C ILE A 260 7.81 -3.10 -3.60
N GLU A 261 7.39 -1.90 -4.01
CA GLU A 261 6.98 -1.62 -5.39
C GLU A 261 8.06 -2.06 -6.39
N ALA A 262 9.31 -1.71 -6.13
CA ALA A 262 10.43 -2.11 -6.97
C ALA A 262 10.70 -3.62 -6.94
N ALA A 263 10.46 -4.27 -5.79
CA ALA A 263 10.72 -5.69 -5.57
C ALA A 263 9.65 -6.62 -6.17
N LEU A 264 8.41 -6.14 -6.34
CA LEU A 264 7.29 -6.95 -6.85
C LEU A 264 7.52 -7.48 -8.27
N GLY A 265 8.20 -6.74 -9.14
CA GLY A 265 8.57 -7.18 -10.48
C GLY A 265 7.38 -7.67 -11.33
N THR A 266 7.59 -8.77 -12.04
CA THR A 266 6.59 -9.43 -12.91
C THR A 266 6.43 -10.90 -12.52
N PRO A 267 5.30 -11.57 -12.86
CA PRO A 267 5.10 -12.99 -12.57
C PRO A 267 5.97 -13.93 -13.42
N GLU A 268 6.77 -13.42 -14.34
CA GLU A 268 7.64 -14.23 -15.18
C GLU A 268 8.87 -14.71 -14.41
N LYS A 269 9.02 -16.04 -14.23
CA LYS A 269 10.21 -16.63 -13.61
C LYS A 269 11.34 -16.76 -14.62
N ARG A 270 12.29 -15.86 -14.59
CA ARG A 270 13.53 -15.88 -15.38
C ARG A 270 14.72 -15.38 -14.57
N PRO A 271 15.95 -15.70 -14.97
CA PRO A 271 17.12 -15.07 -14.36
C PRO A 271 17.07 -13.56 -14.49
N THR A 272 17.32 -12.85 -13.41
CA THR A 272 17.41 -11.40 -13.41
C THR A 272 18.73 -10.94 -14.06
N ARG A 273 18.78 -9.67 -14.46
CA ARG A 273 20.00 -9.08 -15.04
C ARG A 273 21.21 -9.24 -14.13
N SER A 274 21.03 -9.14 -12.82
CA SER A 274 22.09 -9.30 -11.83
C SER A 274 22.56 -10.75 -11.65
N GLU A 275 21.71 -11.74 -11.99
CA GLU A 275 22.06 -13.17 -11.91
C GLU A 275 22.76 -13.70 -13.16
N LEU A 276 22.55 -13.06 -14.34
CA LEU A 276 23.11 -13.57 -15.60
C LEU A 276 24.62 -13.85 -15.54
N PRO A 277 25.48 -12.98 -14.96
CA PRO A 277 26.92 -13.26 -14.84
C PRO A 277 27.24 -14.49 -13.97
N ASN A 278 26.36 -14.79 -12.99
CA ASN A 278 26.58 -15.88 -12.05
C ASN A 278 26.25 -17.26 -12.66
N ILE A 279 25.50 -17.30 -13.76
CA ILE A 279 25.08 -18.56 -14.41
C ILE A 279 26.31 -19.35 -14.83
N GLU A 280 27.25 -18.73 -15.54
CA GLU A 280 28.44 -19.39 -16.02
C GLU A 280 29.34 -19.89 -14.85
N ILE A 281 29.50 -19.06 -13.82
CA ILE A 281 30.41 -19.35 -12.70
C ILE A 281 29.82 -20.40 -11.75
N ALA A 282 28.52 -20.31 -11.45
CA ALA A 282 27.89 -21.09 -10.37
C ALA A 282 27.27 -22.41 -10.84
N ARG A 283 26.80 -22.48 -12.09
CA ARG A 283 26.28 -23.75 -12.64
C ARG A 283 27.38 -24.72 -12.94
N ARG A 284 27.04 -26.00 -13.08
CA ARG A 284 27.96 -27.08 -13.37
C ARG A 284 27.87 -27.56 -14.81
N SER A 285 28.94 -28.16 -15.31
CA SER A 285 28.99 -28.96 -16.53
C SER A 285 29.31 -30.39 -16.22
N ILE A 286 28.99 -31.30 -17.11
CA ILE A 286 29.53 -32.67 -17.09
C ILE A 286 31.00 -32.60 -17.55
N VAL A 287 31.87 -33.20 -16.74
CA VAL A 287 33.29 -33.25 -17.00
C VAL A 287 33.83 -34.70 -16.83
N ALA A 288 34.99 -34.99 -17.38
CA ALA A 288 35.67 -36.26 -17.17
C ALA A 288 36.13 -36.36 -15.70
N SER A 289 35.79 -37.45 -15.00
CA SER A 289 36.25 -37.73 -13.62
C SER A 289 37.65 -38.33 -13.61
N ARG A 290 38.07 -38.94 -14.72
CA ARG A 290 39.39 -39.54 -15.01
C ARG A 290 39.69 -39.35 -16.49
N PRO A 291 40.92 -39.64 -16.96
CA PRO A 291 41.21 -39.65 -18.39
C PRO A 291 40.29 -40.63 -19.15
N ILE A 292 39.72 -40.19 -20.27
CA ILE A 292 38.87 -40.97 -21.16
C ILE A 292 39.55 -41.05 -22.52
N LYS A 293 39.67 -42.25 -23.09
CA LYS A 293 40.24 -42.45 -24.42
C LYS A 293 39.19 -42.22 -25.51
N GLU A 294 39.62 -41.85 -26.68
CA GLU A 294 38.76 -41.83 -27.89
C GLU A 294 38.16 -43.23 -28.09
N GLY A 295 36.85 -43.28 -28.38
CA GLY A 295 36.09 -44.52 -28.54
C GLY A 295 35.64 -45.16 -27.22
N GLU A 296 36.10 -44.69 -26.07
CA GLU A 296 35.65 -45.19 -24.76
C GLU A 296 34.19 -44.81 -24.50
N ILE A 297 33.43 -45.72 -23.90
CA ILE A 297 32.02 -45.47 -23.60
C ILE A 297 31.88 -44.57 -22.36
N PHE A 298 31.07 -43.51 -22.47
CA PHE A 298 30.69 -42.66 -21.34
C PHE A 298 29.82 -43.45 -20.36
N SER A 299 30.21 -43.42 -19.09
CA SER A 299 29.53 -44.12 -18.00
C SER A 299 29.61 -43.29 -16.70
N PRO A 300 28.82 -43.61 -15.67
CA PRO A 300 28.95 -42.97 -14.36
C PRO A 300 30.36 -43.07 -13.73
N ASP A 301 31.17 -44.05 -14.13
CA ASP A 301 32.52 -44.25 -13.56
C ASP A 301 33.57 -43.26 -14.12
N ASN A 302 33.32 -42.71 -15.35
CA ASN A 302 34.28 -41.81 -15.99
C ASN A 302 33.74 -40.38 -16.14
N LEU A 303 32.53 -40.12 -15.70
CA LEU A 303 31.90 -38.81 -15.73
C LEU A 303 31.67 -38.26 -14.31
N THR A 304 31.69 -36.94 -14.16
CA THR A 304 31.31 -36.23 -12.95
C THR A 304 30.76 -34.83 -13.33
N VAL A 305 30.33 -34.05 -12.33
CA VAL A 305 29.83 -32.71 -12.56
C VAL A 305 30.57 -31.69 -11.71
N LYS A 306 31.17 -30.69 -12.37
CA LYS A 306 31.91 -29.60 -11.72
C LYS A 306 31.56 -28.25 -12.30
N ARG A 307 31.81 -27.17 -11.55
CA ARG A 307 31.80 -25.78 -12.05
C ARG A 307 33.07 -25.57 -12.91
N PRO A 308 33.03 -24.66 -13.90
CA PRO A 308 31.95 -23.76 -14.35
C PRO A 308 31.01 -24.38 -15.40
N ALA A 309 30.00 -23.63 -15.84
CA ALA A 309 29.05 -24.03 -16.87
C ALA A 309 29.62 -23.82 -18.29
N ARG A 310 30.73 -24.43 -18.65
CA ARG A 310 31.40 -24.31 -19.96
C ARG A 310 31.22 -25.52 -20.86
N GLY A 311 30.56 -26.57 -20.38
CA GLY A 311 30.29 -27.81 -21.10
C GLY A 311 28.82 -28.17 -21.11
N LEU A 312 28.51 -29.43 -21.37
CA LEU A 312 27.16 -29.95 -21.38
C LEU A 312 26.53 -29.86 -20.00
N SER A 313 25.27 -29.38 -19.98
CA SER A 313 24.52 -29.29 -18.72
C SER A 313 24.35 -30.67 -18.08
N PRO A 314 24.50 -30.79 -16.74
CA PRO A 314 24.19 -32.03 -16.03
C PRO A 314 22.78 -32.59 -16.25
N MET A 315 21.81 -31.74 -16.62
CA MET A 315 20.48 -32.19 -16.96
C MET A 315 20.42 -33.07 -18.21
N ARG A 316 21.49 -33.11 -18.98
CA ARG A 316 21.68 -33.96 -20.16
C ARG A 316 22.53 -35.18 -19.90
N TRP A 317 22.68 -35.59 -18.61
CA TRP A 317 23.48 -36.70 -18.18
C TRP A 317 23.16 -38.00 -18.94
N HIS A 318 21.88 -38.31 -19.06
CA HIS A 318 21.44 -39.55 -19.71
C HIS A 318 21.64 -39.52 -21.22
N ASP A 319 21.79 -38.36 -21.85
CA ASP A 319 22.06 -38.25 -23.29
C ASP A 319 23.51 -38.71 -23.62
N LEU A 320 24.40 -38.71 -22.64
CA LEU A 320 25.79 -39.12 -22.81
C LEU A 320 26.01 -40.60 -22.53
N LEU A 321 25.28 -41.20 -21.58
CA LEU A 321 25.53 -42.56 -21.16
C LEU A 321 25.40 -43.55 -22.32
N GLY A 322 26.42 -44.37 -22.54
CA GLY A 322 26.46 -45.36 -23.61
C GLY A 322 26.99 -44.81 -24.95
N LEU A 323 27.17 -43.51 -25.11
CA LEU A 323 27.82 -42.95 -26.30
C LEU A 323 29.34 -43.16 -26.21
N ARG A 324 30.02 -43.11 -27.35
CA ARG A 324 31.50 -43.22 -27.44
C ARG A 324 32.10 -41.81 -27.47
N ALA A 325 33.20 -41.62 -26.74
CA ALA A 325 33.99 -40.41 -26.77
C ALA A 325 34.56 -40.21 -28.19
N ASP A 326 34.33 -39.04 -28.75
CA ASP A 326 34.78 -38.62 -30.10
C ASP A 326 36.25 -38.17 -30.13
N ARG A 327 36.85 -37.99 -28.97
CA ARG A 327 38.25 -37.59 -28.74
C ARG A 327 38.68 -38.00 -27.34
N PRO A 328 40.00 -37.96 -27.04
CA PRO A 328 40.45 -38.13 -25.67
C PRO A 328 40.08 -36.93 -24.79
N TYR A 329 39.76 -37.16 -23.51
CA TYR A 329 39.47 -36.16 -22.50
C TYR A 329 40.43 -36.34 -21.30
N ALA A 330 41.03 -35.25 -20.85
CA ALA A 330 41.76 -35.22 -19.58
C ALA A 330 40.79 -35.10 -18.40
N VAL A 331 41.28 -35.29 -17.18
CA VAL A 331 40.50 -35.02 -15.96
C VAL A 331 40.03 -33.57 -15.99
N ASP A 332 38.78 -33.35 -15.63
CA ASP A 332 38.11 -32.04 -15.60
C ASP A 332 37.82 -31.42 -16.96
N ASP A 333 38.17 -32.06 -18.07
CA ASP A 333 37.75 -31.58 -19.40
C ASP A 333 36.21 -31.57 -19.51
N PRO A 334 35.60 -30.49 -20.02
CA PRO A 334 34.16 -30.42 -20.22
C PRO A 334 33.73 -31.33 -21.38
N ILE A 335 32.76 -32.18 -21.11
CA ILE A 335 32.21 -33.11 -22.09
C ILE A 335 31.23 -32.36 -23.00
N GLN A 336 31.25 -32.68 -24.29
CA GLN A 336 30.27 -32.26 -25.29
C GLN A 336 29.58 -33.49 -25.86
N LEU A 337 28.39 -33.29 -26.45
CA LEU A 337 27.78 -34.39 -27.20
C LEU A 337 28.66 -34.74 -28.38
N PRO A 338 29.01 -36.02 -28.58
CA PRO A 338 29.70 -36.44 -29.80
C PRO A 338 28.91 -36.07 -31.05
N ASN A 339 29.60 -35.58 -32.07
CA ASN A 339 28.95 -35.34 -33.36
C ASN A 339 28.44 -36.68 -33.91
N THR A 340 27.15 -36.87 -34.03
CA THR A 340 26.57 -37.99 -34.74
C THR A 340 26.81 -37.73 -36.25
N HIS A 341 27.81 -38.42 -36.80
CA HIS A 341 27.98 -38.51 -38.25
C HIS A 341 26.91 -39.41 -38.86
#